data_0f9a413d885b3c8750101a9e8268bc8c
#
_entry.id   0f9a413d885b3c8750101a9e8268bc8c
#
_cell.length_a   1.000
_cell.length_b   1.000
_cell.length_c   1.000
_cell.angle_alpha   90.00
_cell.angle_beta   90.00
_cell.angle_gamma   90.00
#
_symmetry.space_group_name_H-M   'P 1'
#
loop_
_entity.id
_entity.type
_entity.pdbx_description
1 polymer ?
#
loop_
_entity_poly.entity_id
_entity_poly.type
_entity_poly.pdbx_seq_one_letter_code
_entity_poly.pdbx_strand_id
1 'polypeptide(L)'
;AAERMARYFLYGLLTVCAIAALYWAMHDSSRIVPVVVSILIITCPCALALAVPTVLTAATSALAKHDVLVIQPQALENLAAVDVYAFDKTGTLTEDVQTLEHIELTDAARAIDFSTNDALQIAATLASASRHPIALALRKGMQDLKLPERMSEVDAIELIVGQGVIGSVAGYAYRIGKPHFAAERELPAHELPAQIQGKSVALLCSDGELLAWFILADRTRAHASDLIKALQKDQREVVLISGDKSDV
;
A
#
# COMPACT_ATOMS: atom_id res chain seq x y z
N ALA A 1 -8.44 7.85 -27.24
CA ALA A 1 -8.10 8.82 -28.32
C ALA A 1 -8.18 8.16 -29.69
N ALA A 2 -7.54 7.01 -29.93
CA ALA A 2 -7.48 6.31 -31.21
C ALA A 2 -8.88 5.92 -31.77
N GLU A 3 -9.77 5.45 -30.90
CA GLU A 3 -11.12 5.03 -31.27
C GLU A 3 -11.99 6.20 -31.80
N ARG A 4 -11.78 7.39 -31.26
CA ARG A 4 -12.46 8.62 -31.71
C ARG A 4 -11.96 9.06 -33.09
N MET A 5 -10.65 8.99 -33.31
CA MET A 5 -10.05 9.28 -34.61
C MET A 5 -10.49 8.29 -35.70
N ALA A 6 -10.53 6.99 -35.36
CA ALA A 6 -11.02 5.96 -36.29
C ALA A 6 -12.48 6.18 -36.69
N ARG A 7 -13.33 6.65 -35.81
CA ARG A 7 -14.73 6.96 -36.08
C ARG A 7 -14.88 8.14 -37.04
N TYR A 8 -14.14 9.24 -36.83
CA TYR A 8 -14.17 10.38 -37.76
C TYR A 8 -13.61 10.04 -39.15
N PHE A 9 -12.55 9.22 -39.16
CA PHE A 9 -12.01 8.70 -40.40
C PHE A 9 -13.03 7.86 -41.17
N LEU A 10 -13.74 6.95 -40.50
CA LEU A 10 -14.78 6.13 -41.11
C LEU A 10 -15.91 6.99 -41.72
N TYR A 11 -16.38 7.99 -40.98
CA TYR A 11 -17.41 8.90 -41.51
C TYR A 11 -16.90 9.67 -42.73
N GLY A 12 -15.67 10.18 -42.72
CA GLY A 12 -15.04 10.83 -43.85
C GLY A 12 -14.96 9.88 -45.06
N LEU A 13 -14.52 8.65 -44.86
CA LEU A 13 -14.41 7.66 -45.93
C LEU A 13 -15.77 7.32 -46.54
N LEU A 14 -16.79 7.10 -45.71
CA LEU A 14 -18.15 6.83 -46.20
C LEU A 14 -18.71 8.01 -47.00
N THR A 15 -18.41 9.24 -46.59
CA THR A 15 -18.81 10.44 -47.32
C THR A 15 -18.15 10.51 -48.69
N VAL A 16 -16.84 10.21 -48.76
CA VAL A 16 -16.11 10.17 -50.05
C VAL A 16 -16.66 9.09 -50.97
N CYS A 17 -16.93 7.91 -50.43
CA CYS A 17 -17.56 6.82 -51.18
C CYS A 17 -18.94 7.18 -51.71
N ALA A 18 -19.77 7.86 -50.91
CA ALA A 18 -21.10 8.33 -51.34
C ALA A 18 -21.03 9.35 -52.46
N ILE A 19 -20.09 10.32 -52.36
CA ILE A 19 -19.87 11.33 -53.40
C ILE A 19 -19.39 10.67 -54.69
N ALA A 20 -18.42 9.74 -54.60
CA ALA A 20 -17.91 9.01 -55.76
C ALA A 20 -19.00 8.16 -56.42
N ALA A 21 -19.82 7.45 -55.63
CA ALA A 21 -20.94 6.67 -56.14
C ALA A 21 -21.97 7.52 -56.86
N LEU A 22 -22.32 8.69 -56.31
CA LEU A 22 -23.27 9.62 -56.93
C LEU A 22 -22.74 10.19 -58.23
N TYR A 23 -21.46 10.59 -58.26
CA TYR A 23 -20.82 11.09 -59.46
C TYR A 23 -20.85 10.08 -60.61
N TRP A 24 -20.45 8.80 -60.33
CA TRP A 24 -20.43 7.76 -61.35
C TRP A 24 -21.84 7.28 -61.72
N ALA A 25 -22.83 7.37 -60.83
CA ALA A 25 -24.24 7.07 -61.16
C ALA A 25 -24.76 8.03 -62.26
N MET A 26 -24.25 9.24 -62.33
CA MET A 26 -24.66 10.26 -63.34
C MET A 26 -23.88 10.13 -64.63
N HIS A 27 -22.68 9.52 -64.65
CA HIS A 27 -21.78 9.48 -65.81
C HIS A 27 -21.66 8.09 -66.41
N ASP A 28 -21.45 7.05 -65.58
CA ASP A 28 -21.30 5.64 -66.01
C ASP A 28 -21.52 4.73 -64.83
N SER A 29 -22.72 4.14 -64.73
CA SER A 29 -23.13 3.27 -63.65
C SER A 29 -22.29 1.99 -63.52
N SER A 30 -21.62 1.54 -64.60
CA SER A 30 -20.76 0.36 -64.57
C SER A 30 -19.52 0.52 -63.69
N ARG A 31 -19.08 1.78 -63.47
CA ARG A 31 -17.89 2.13 -62.68
C ARG A 31 -18.14 2.36 -61.20
N ILE A 32 -19.39 2.41 -60.77
CA ILE A 32 -19.72 2.62 -59.34
C ILE A 32 -19.02 1.62 -58.45
N VAL A 33 -19.27 0.32 -58.72
CA VAL A 33 -18.75 -0.76 -57.86
C VAL A 33 -17.22 -0.82 -57.86
N PRO A 34 -16.53 -0.80 -59.05
CA PRO A 34 -15.07 -0.85 -59.04
C PRO A 34 -14.43 0.32 -58.31
N VAL A 35 -14.97 1.53 -58.49
CA VAL A 35 -14.40 2.75 -57.85
C VAL A 35 -14.62 2.74 -56.33
N VAL A 36 -15.83 2.47 -55.88
CA VAL A 36 -16.14 2.42 -54.44
C VAL A 36 -15.33 1.32 -53.76
N VAL A 37 -15.23 0.15 -54.33
CA VAL A 37 -14.42 -0.94 -53.78
C VAL A 37 -12.93 -0.55 -53.73
N SER A 38 -12.41 0.09 -54.76
CA SER A 38 -11.03 0.53 -54.80
C SER A 38 -10.76 1.57 -53.68
N ILE A 39 -11.65 2.55 -53.47
CA ILE A 39 -11.54 3.52 -52.39
C ILE A 39 -11.52 2.81 -51.06
N LEU A 40 -12.44 1.87 -50.77
CA LEU A 40 -12.53 1.14 -49.53
C LEU A 40 -11.27 0.29 -49.24
N ILE A 41 -10.74 -0.39 -50.25
CA ILE A 41 -9.53 -1.23 -50.08
C ILE A 41 -8.29 -0.40 -49.83
N ILE A 42 -8.08 0.69 -50.59
CA ILE A 42 -6.86 1.50 -50.50
C ILE A 42 -6.84 2.33 -49.21
N THR A 43 -7.98 2.83 -48.78
CA THR A 43 -8.06 3.71 -47.61
C THR A 43 -8.41 2.96 -46.29
N CYS A 44 -8.47 1.63 -46.30
CA CYS A 44 -8.71 0.89 -45.08
C CYS A 44 -7.60 1.14 -44.02
N PRO A 45 -7.92 1.64 -42.83
CA PRO A 45 -6.93 1.86 -41.75
C PRO A 45 -6.61 0.59 -40.98
N CYS A 46 -6.52 -0.56 -41.69
CA CYS A 46 -6.37 -1.89 -41.05
C CYS A 46 -5.10 -1.97 -40.20
N ALA A 47 -4.01 -1.33 -40.60
CA ALA A 47 -2.78 -1.24 -39.82
C ALA A 47 -2.98 -0.47 -38.49
N LEU A 48 -3.78 0.59 -38.51
CA LEU A 48 -4.08 1.38 -37.32
C LEU A 48 -4.95 0.60 -36.32
N ALA A 49 -5.90 -0.19 -36.84
CA ALA A 49 -6.78 -1.03 -36.02
C ALA A 49 -6.01 -2.14 -35.27
N LEU A 50 -4.90 -2.62 -35.84
CA LEU A 50 -4.04 -3.64 -35.23
C LEU A 50 -2.95 -3.02 -34.34
N ALA A 51 -2.52 -1.78 -34.59
CA ALA A 51 -1.42 -1.18 -33.87
C ALA A 51 -1.71 -1.00 -32.37
N VAL A 52 -2.89 -0.50 -32.01
CA VAL A 52 -3.26 -0.24 -30.61
C VAL A 52 -3.31 -1.52 -29.78
N PRO A 53 -4.05 -2.59 -30.17
CA PRO A 53 -4.03 -3.86 -29.44
C PRO A 53 -2.63 -4.47 -29.31
N THR A 54 -1.83 -4.38 -30.38
CA THR A 54 -0.47 -4.94 -30.39
C THR A 54 0.44 -4.20 -29.39
N VAL A 55 0.40 -2.86 -29.37
CA VAL A 55 1.17 -2.04 -28.42
C VAL A 55 0.74 -2.33 -26.99
N LEU A 56 -0.58 -2.40 -26.72
CA LEU A 56 -1.09 -2.71 -25.39
C LEU A 56 -0.68 -4.11 -24.92
N THR A 57 -0.74 -5.11 -25.83
CA THR A 57 -0.29 -6.46 -25.52
C THR A 57 1.21 -6.50 -25.24
N ALA A 58 2.02 -5.81 -26.01
CA ALA A 58 3.46 -5.73 -25.78
C ALA A 58 3.78 -5.02 -24.46
N ALA A 59 3.08 -3.92 -24.16
CA ALA A 59 3.26 -3.17 -22.92
C ALA A 59 2.86 -4.01 -21.68
N THR A 60 1.69 -4.67 -21.72
CA THR A 60 1.24 -5.54 -20.62
C THR A 60 2.18 -6.73 -20.42
N SER A 61 2.69 -7.33 -21.51
CA SER A 61 3.68 -8.39 -21.43
C SER A 61 5.01 -7.93 -20.86
N ALA A 62 5.45 -6.71 -21.17
CA ALA A 62 6.66 -6.13 -20.59
C ALA A 62 6.49 -5.87 -19.08
N LEU A 63 5.35 -5.32 -18.67
CA LEU A 63 5.02 -5.07 -17.25
C LEU A 63 4.93 -6.37 -16.44
N ALA A 64 4.38 -7.44 -17.01
CA ALA A 64 4.30 -8.74 -16.36
C ALA A 64 5.69 -9.33 -16.03
N LYS A 65 6.74 -9.01 -16.81
CA LYS A 65 8.13 -9.40 -16.50
C LYS A 65 8.70 -8.66 -15.28
N HIS A 66 8.06 -7.60 -14.84
CA HIS A 66 8.39 -6.82 -13.66
C HIS A 66 7.36 -7.00 -12.54
N ASP A 67 6.66 -8.15 -12.52
CA ASP A 67 5.65 -8.53 -11.53
C ASP A 67 4.45 -7.56 -11.45
N VAL A 68 4.19 -6.80 -12.54
CA VAL A 68 3.03 -5.92 -12.65
C VAL A 68 1.98 -6.56 -13.54
N LEU A 69 0.89 -7.02 -12.94
CA LEU A 69 -0.24 -7.62 -13.64
C LEU A 69 -1.27 -6.55 -14.04
N VAL A 70 -1.41 -6.31 -15.34
CA VAL A 70 -2.43 -5.42 -15.88
C VAL A 70 -3.67 -6.24 -16.25
N ILE A 71 -4.74 -6.11 -15.48
CA ILE A 71 -6.00 -6.85 -15.69
C ILE A 71 -6.77 -6.26 -16.88
N GLN A 72 -6.76 -4.94 -17.02
CA GLN A 72 -7.45 -4.23 -18.10
C GLN A 72 -6.43 -3.39 -18.88
N PRO A 73 -6.10 -3.72 -20.14
CA PRO A 73 -5.12 -2.97 -20.93
C PRO A 73 -5.43 -1.48 -21.07
N GLN A 74 -6.71 -1.11 -21.09
CA GLN A 74 -7.17 0.27 -21.15
C GLN A 74 -6.77 1.09 -19.91
N ALA A 75 -6.48 0.44 -18.79
CA ALA A 75 -5.99 1.10 -17.59
C ALA A 75 -4.67 1.87 -17.83
N LEU A 76 -3.82 1.40 -18.76
CA LEU A 76 -2.58 2.09 -19.13
C LEU A 76 -2.85 3.43 -19.81
N GLU A 77 -3.86 3.49 -20.70
CA GLU A 77 -4.26 4.75 -21.34
C GLU A 77 -4.90 5.71 -20.34
N ASN A 78 -5.74 5.17 -19.44
CA ASN A 78 -6.38 5.97 -18.39
C ASN A 78 -5.35 6.54 -17.42
N LEU A 79 -4.36 5.74 -17.01
CA LEU A 79 -3.31 6.16 -16.08
C LEU A 79 -2.49 7.33 -16.64
N ALA A 80 -2.26 7.36 -17.95
CA ALA A 80 -1.57 8.48 -18.61
C ALA A 80 -2.39 9.80 -18.57
N ALA A 81 -3.71 9.71 -18.43
CA ALA A 81 -4.64 10.84 -18.41
C ALA A 81 -5.08 11.27 -17.00
N VAL A 82 -4.60 10.57 -15.95
CA VAL A 82 -4.95 10.89 -14.55
C VAL A 82 -4.23 12.15 -14.10
N ASP A 83 -4.97 13.07 -13.49
CA ASP A 83 -4.45 14.32 -12.93
C ASP A 83 -4.24 14.22 -11.42
N VAL A 84 -5.01 13.38 -10.72
CA VAL A 84 -4.99 13.20 -9.27
C VAL A 84 -4.66 11.74 -8.92
N TYR A 85 -3.63 11.54 -8.13
CA TYR A 85 -3.23 10.24 -7.60
C TYR A 85 -3.52 10.17 -6.10
N ALA A 86 -4.46 9.32 -5.72
CA ALA A 86 -4.80 9.08 -4.32
C ALA A 86 -4.13 7.80 -3.83
N PHE A 87 -3.30 7.91 -2.80
CA PHE A 87 -2.61 6.78 -2.18
C PHE A 87 -3.18 6.49 -0.79
N ASP A 88 -3.46 5.24 -0.52
CA ASP A 88 -3.60 4.78 0.86
C ASP A 88 -2.23 4.77 1.55
N LYS A 89 -2.18 5.13 2.84
CA LYS A 89 -0.94 5.14 3.62
C LYS A 89 -0.49 3.71 3.91
N THR A 90 -1.35 2.95 4.58
CA THR A 90 -0.98 1.66 5.19
C THR A 90 -0.96 0.53 4.17
N GLY A 91 0.16 -0.18 4.07
CA GLY A 91 0.34 -1.28 3.11
C GLY A 91 0.58 -0.84 1.66
N THR A 92 0.36 0.45 1.32
CA THR A 92 0.61 1.02 -0.01
C THR A 92 1.90 1.83 -0.03
N LEU A 93 1.96 2.97 0.65
CA LEU A 93 3.17 3.78 0.79
C LEU A 93 4.09 3.26 1.88
N THR A 94 3.53 2.54 2.86
CA THR A 94 4.28 1.84 3.90
C THR A 94 4.30 0.34 3.64
N GLU A 95 5.28 -0.34 4.20
CA GLU A 95 5.30 -1.80 4.29
C GLU A 95 4.29 -2.23 5.37
N ASP A 96 3.69 -3.44 5.25
CA ASP A 96 2.85 -4.03 6.31
C ASP A 96 3.68 -4.47 7.54
N VAL A 97 4.91 -4.00 7.62
CA VAL A 97 5.85 -4.33 8.68
C VAL A 97 6.15 -3.08 9.47
N GLN A 98 5.73 -3.11 10.73
CA GLN A 98 6.14 -2.09 11.70
C GLN A 98 7.57 -2.36 12.16
N THR A 99 8.29 -1.29 12.50
CA THR A 99 9.63 -1.37 13.10
C THR A 99 9.59 -0.77 14.49
N LEU A 100 10.30 -1.38 15.43
CA LEU A 100 10.51 -0.82 16.75
C LEU A 100 11.46 0.37 16.62
N GLU A 101 10.94 1.57 16.91
CA GLU A 101 11.71 2.81 16.81
C GLU A 101 12.38 3.16 18.14
N HIS A 102 11.62 3.03 19.23
CA HIS A 102 12.10 3.41 20.55
C HIS A 102 11.40 2.59 21.66
N ILE A 103 12.12 2.38 22.77
CA ILE A 103 11.59 1.82 24.02
C ILE A 103 11.77 2.86 25.09
N GLU A 104 10.67 3.31 25.70
CA GLU A 104 10.68 4.27 26.77
C GLU A 104 10.28 3.58 28.09
N LEU A 105 11.20 3.53 29.04
CA LEU A 105 10.95 2.97 30.38
C LEU A 105 10.25 4.00 31.24
N THR A 106 9.28 3.54 32.04
CA THR A 106 8.64 4.36 33.07
C THR A 106 9.54 4.57 34.26
N ASP A 107 9.20 5.53 35.12
CA ASP A 107 9.95 5.76 36.36
C ASP A 107 9.87 4.58 37.32
N ALA A 108 8.74 3.86 37.35
CA ALA A 108 8.57 2.64 38.11
C ALA A 108 9.54 1.54 37.66
N ALA A 109 9.69 1.33 36.36
CA ALA A 109 10.65 0.38 35.82
C ALA A 109 12.11 0.75 36.16
N ARG A 110 12.46 2.04 36.04
CA ARG A 110 13.80 2.52 36.40
C ARG A 110 14.12 2.35 37.88
N ALA A 111 13.13 2.48 38.76
CA ALA A 111 13.31 2.33 40.20
C ALA A 111 13.67 0.89 40.61
N ILE A 112 13.37 -0.09 39.76
CA ILE A 112 13.68 -1.52 40.01
C ILE A 112 14.84 -2.04 39.15
N ASP A 113 15.67 -1.13 38.57
CA ASP A 113 16.77 -1.46 37.65
C ASP A 113 16.33 -2.27 36.41
N PHE A 114 15.06 -2.15 36.00
CA PHE A 114 14.53 -2.81 34.81
C PHE A 114 15.10 -2.18 33.55
N SER A 115 15.73 -2.97 32.68
CA SER A 115 16.38 -2.44 31.48
C SER A 115 15.47 -2.48 30.26
N THR A 116 15.82 -1.71 29.20
CA THR A 116 15.16 -1.78 27.90
C THR A 116 15.31 -3.15 27.25
N ASN A 117 16.42 -3.85 27.51
CA ASN A 117 16.63 -5.21 27.02
C ASN A 117 15.70 -6.21 27.71
N ASP A 118 15.50 -6.09 29.02
CA ASP A 118 14.55 -6.95 29.77
C ASP A 118 13.13 -6.72 29.26
N ALA A 119 12.74 -5.44 29.10
CA ALA A 119 11.44 -5.06 28.56
C ALA A 119 11.20 -5.68 27.19
N LEU A 120 12.17 -5.56 26.27
CA LEU A 120 12.05 -6.08 24.91
C LEU A 120 12.02 -7.61 24.90
N GLN A 121 12.83 -8.26 25.73
CA GLN A 121 12.90 -9.71 25.79
C GLN A 121 11.59 -10.31 26.33
N ILE A 122 11.01 -9.74 27.38
CA ILE A 122 9.72 -10.14 27.94
C ILE A 122 8.62 -9.90 26.90
N ALA A 123 8.58 -8.69 26.32
CA ALA A 123 7.59 -8.31 25.32
C ALA A 123 7.61 -9.21 24.09
N ALA A 124 8.80 -9.48 23.53
CA ALA A 124 8.96 -10.35 22.37
C ALA A 124 8.62 -11.82 22.69
N THR A 125 8.93 -12.28 23.90
CA THR A 125 8.59 -13.62 24.36
C THR A 125 7.08 -13.81 24.45
N LEU A 126 6.35 -12.89 25.08
CA LEU A 126 4.88 -12.91 25.13
C LEU A 126 4.27 -12.78 23.73
N ALA A 127 4.82 -11.88 22.92
CA ALA A 127 4.37 -11.65 21.54
C ALA A 127 4.63 -12.86 20.60
N SER A 128 5.38 -13.89 21.03
CA SER A 128 5.61 -15.10 20.24
C SER A 128 4.32 -15.85 19.88
N ALA A 129 3.27 -15.70 20.69
CA ALA A 129 1.94 -16.27 20.45
C ALA A 129 1.14 -15.51 19.38
N SER A 130 1.60 -14.34 18.92
CA SER A 130 0.86 -13.47 18.01
C SER A 130 1.57 -13.31 16.66
N ARG A 131 0.76 -13.17 15.58
CA ARG A 131 1.23 -12.78 14.25
C ARG A 131 0.96 -11.29 13.92
N HIS A 132 0.53 -10.53 14.90
CA HIS A 132 0.25 -9.11 14.73
C HIS A 132 1.53 -8.35 14.32
N PRO A 133 1.47 -7.30 13.46
CA PRO A 133 2.65 -6.51 13.05
C PRO A 133 3.51 -6.02 14.21
N ILE A 134 2.91 -5.57 15.30
CA ILE A 134 3.62 -5.18 16.54
C ILE A 134 4.43 -6.35 17.10
N ALA A 135 3.87 -7.54 17.18
CA ALA A 135 4.55 -8.73 17.67
C ALA A 135 5.76 -9.12 16.81
N LEU A 136 5.61 -8.98 15.49
CA LEU A 136 6.70 -9.19 14.54
C LEU A 136 7.82 -8.15 14.72
N ALA A 137 7.45 -6.88 14.93
CA ALA A 137 8.41 -5.79 15.17
C ALA A 137 9.20 -5.99 16.46
N LEU A 138 8.55 -6.38 17.56
CA LEU A 138 9.23 -6.66 18.82
C LEU A 138 10.21 -7.82 18.72
N ARG A 139 9.83 -8.92 18.06
CA ARG A 139 10.72 -10.07 17.82
C ARG A 139 11.90 -9.69 16.93
N LYS A 140 11.67 -8.89 15.90
CA LYS A 140 12.75 -8.40 15.05
C LYS A 140 13.70 -7.50 15.82
N GLY A 141 13.19 -6.57 16.63
CA GLY A 141 14.01 -5.73 17.50
C GLY A 141 14.89 -6.55 18.45
N MET A 142 14.36 -7.63 19.01
CA MET A 142 15.12 -8.57 19.85
C MET A 142 16.24 -9.27 19.07
N GLN A 143 15.96 -9.72 17.82
CA GLN A 143 16.97 -10.34 16.96
C GLN A 143 18.06 -9.35 16.56
N ASP A 144 17.71 -8.12 16.20
CA ASP A 144 18.64 -7.05 15.82
C ASP A 144 19.62 -6.73 16.96
N LEU A 145 19.15 -6.79 18.22
CA LEU A 145 19.98 -6.64 19.42
C LEU A 145 20.68 -7.93 19.86
N LYS A 146 20.48 -9.05 19.14
CA LYS A 146 21.03 -10.37 19.44
C LYS A 146 20.72 -10.85 20.87
N LEU A 147 19.54 -10.50 21.38
CA LEU A 147 19.05 -10.98 22.65
C LEU A 147 18.59 -12.44 22.52
N PRO A 148 18.61 -13.23 23.60
CA PRO A 148 18.12 -14.61 23.59
C PRO A 148 16.68 -14.69 23.10
N GLU A 149 16.38 -15.62 22.20
CA GLU A 149 15.06 -15.73 21.55
C GLU A 149 13.93 -16.10 22.49
N ARG A 150 14.25 -16.66 23.65
CA ARG A 150 13.26 -17.07 24.64
C ARG A 150 13.83 -17.00 26.05
N MET A 151 13.05 -16.47 26.97
CA MET A 151 13.33 -16.62 28.40
C MET A 151 13.02 -18.05 28.83
N SER A 152 13.80 -18.59 29.76
CA SER A 152 13.78 -20.02 30.14
C SER A 152 12.50 -20.45 30.85
N GLU A 153 11.77 -19.54 31.47
CA GLU A 153 10.58 -19.81 32.26
C GLU A 153 9.40 -18.97 31.75
N VAL A 154 8.62 -19.56 30.86
CA VAL A 154 7.42 -18.91 30.30
C VAL A 154 6.24 -19.83 30.48
N ASP A 155 5.26 -19.38 31.24
CA ASP A 155 4.02 -20.09 31.50
C ASP A 155 2.79 -19.28 31.06
N ALA A 156 1.73 -20.00 30.66
CA ALA A 156 0.39 -19.48 30.49
C ALA A 156 0.27 -18.23 29.58
N ILE A 157 0.80 -18.31 28.33
CA ILE A 157 0.58 -17.23 27.37
C ILE A 157 -0.84 -17.32 26.82
N GLU A 158 -1.61 -16.25 26.96
CA GLU A 158 -2.96 -16.09 26.45
C GLU A 158 -3.05 -14.87 25.50
N LEU A 159 -3.50 -15.10 24.27
CA LEU A 159 -3.75 -14.05 23.29
C LEU A 159 -5.19 -13.55 23.39
N ILE A 160 -5.35 -12.29 23.73
CA ILE A 160 -6.64 -11.59 23.71
C ILE A 160 -6.77 -10.84 22.39
N VAL A 161 -7.63 -11.36 21.51
CA VAL A 161 -7.78 -10.86 20.13
C VAL A 161 -8.12 -9.37 20.12
N GLY A 162 -7.36 -8.60 19.35
CA GLY A 162 -7.56 -7.16 19.19
C GLY A 162 -7.14 -6.30 20.38
N GLN A 163 -6.62 -6.90 21.47
CA GLN A 163 -6.21 -6.20 22.69
C GLN A 163 -4.70 -6.37 22.96
N GLY A 164 -4.23 -7.60 23.12
CA GLY A 164 -2.86 -7.87 23.49
C GLY A 164 -2.63 -9.30 23.95
N VAL A 165 -1.59 -9.51 24.74
CA VAL A 165 -1.18 -10.81 25.28
C VAL A 165 -0.99 -10.69 26.78
N ILE A 166 -1.40 -11.73 27.50
CA ILE A 166 -1.14 -11.93 28.94
C ILE A 166 -0.25 -13.16 29.07
N GLY A 167 0.65 -13.15 30.00
CA GLY A 167 1.44 -14.36 30.32
C GLY A 167 2.32 -14.16 31.52
N SER A 168 2.94 -15.26 31.97
CA SER A 168 3.90 -15.25 33.04
C SER A 168 5.30 -15.55 32.54
N VAL A 169 6.25 -14.75 32.97
CA VAL A 169 7.67 -14.90 32.64
C VAL A 169 8.47 -14.83 33.94
N ALA A 170 9.26 -15.85 34.19
CA ALA A 170 10.05 -15.98 35.43
C ALA A 170 9.20 -15.82 36.71
N GLY A 171 7.96 -16.31 36.72
CA GLY A 171 7.03 -16.25 37.85
C GLY A 171 6.28 -14.93 38.01
N TYR A 172 6.55 -13.92 37.21
CA TYR A 172 5.85 -12.63 37.22
C TYR A 172 4.80 -12.55 36.11
N ALA A 173 3.62 -12.03 36.45
CA ALA A 173 2.55 -11.81 35.46
C ALA A 173 2.78 -10.52 34.67
N TYR A 174 2.68 -10.62 33.33
CA TYR A 174 2.84 -9.48 32.45
C TYR A 174 1.66 -9.37 31.50
N ARG A 175 1.37 -8.14 31.07
CA ARG A 175 0.45 -7.81 29.99
C ARG A 175 1.15 -6.92 28.97
N ILE A 176 0.96 -7.23 27.69
CA ILE A 176 1.47 -6.39 26.60
C ILE A 176 0.38 -6.17 25.56
N GLY A 177 0.18 -4.97 25.11
CA GLY A 177 -0.81 -4.65 24.09
C GLY A 177 -1.24 -3.20 24.07
N LYS A 178 -2.52 -2.99 23.75
CA LYS A 178 -3.10 -1.64 23.79
C LYS A 178 -2.97 -1.04 25.20
N PRO A 179 -2.72 0.28 25.31
CA PRO A 179 -2.44 0.89 26.60
C PRO A 179 -3.51 0.61 27.68
N HIS A 180 -4.78 0.82 27.37
CA HIS A 180 -5.88 0.58 28.29
C HIS A 180 -6.02 -0.91 28.72
N PHE A 181 -5.67 -1.83 27.80
CA PHE A 181 -5.69 -3.27 28.10
C PHE A 181 -4.53 -3.68 29.01
N ALA A 182 -3.31 -3.21 28.71
CA ALA A 182 -2.14 -3.57 29.48
C ALA A 182 -2.18 -2.96 30.89
N ALA A 183 -2.61 -1.73 31.02
CA ALA A 183 -2.74 -1.02 32.27
C ALA A 183 -4.00 -1.39 33.08
N GLU A 184 -4.96 -2.11 32.51
CA GLU A 184 -6.29 -2.42 33.10
C GLU A 184 -7.09 -1.17 33.53
N ARG A 185 -6.74 -0.02 32.97
CA ARG A 185 -7.38 1.28 33.23
C ARG A 185 -7.17 2.23 32.07
N GLU A 186 -7.98 3.28 32.00
CA GLU A 186 -7.72 4.40 31.11
C GLU A 186 -6.49 5.18 31.61
N LEU A 187 -5.61 5.54 30.68
CA LEU A 187 -4.39 6.28 30.98
C LEU A 187 -4.60 7.77 30.74
N PRO A 188 -4.35 8.63 31.70
CA PRO A 188 -4.40 10.06 31.53
C PRO A 188 -3.27 10.54 30.61
N ALA A 189 -3.49 11.67 29.93
CA ALA A 189 -2.56 12.18 28.91
C ALA A 189 -1.11 12.39 29.41
N HIS A 190 -0.91 12.68 30.68
CA HIS A 190 0.42 12.90 31.25
C HIS A 190 1.22 11.59 31.46
N GLU A 191 0.56 10.43 31.45
CA GLU A 191 1.23 9.13 31.50
C GLU A 191 1.62 8.61 30.13
N LEU A 192 1.15 9.26 29.06
CA LEU A 192 1.48 8.91 27.69
C LEU A 192 2.82 9.53 27.29
N PRO A 193 3.69 8.80 26.58
CA PRO A 193 4.94 9.37 26.07
C PRO A 193 4.68 10.56 25.13
N ALA A 194 5.51 11.59 25.21
CA ALA A 194 5.37 12.78 24.38
C ALA A 194 5.51 12.50 22.86
N GLN A 195 6.08 11.35 22.49
CA GLN A 195 6.45 11.00 21.11
C GLN A 195 5.43 10.11 20.40
N ILE A 196 4.24 9.87 20.97
CA ILE A 196 3.27 8.91 20.41
C ILE A 196 2.33 9.48 19.35
N GLN A 197 2.33 10.80 19.11
CA GLN A 197 1.42 11.38 18.11
C GLN A 197 1.61 10.74 16.74
N GLY A 198 0.55 10.11 16.22
CA GLY A 198 0.55 9.45 14.91
C GLY A 198 1.35 8.15 14.81
N LYS A 199 1.82 7.57 15.94
CA LYS A 199 2.56 6.32 15.97
C LYS A 199 1.76 5.19 16.61
N SER A 200 2.05 3.96 16.19
CA SER A 200 1.54 2.78 16.88
C SER A 200 2.33 2.56 18.17
N VAL A 201 1.63 2.24 19.26
CA VAL A 201 2.26 1.98 20.55
C VAL A 201 1.78 0.68 21.16
N ALA A 202 2.65 0.02 21.90
CA ALA A 202 2.30 -1.05 22.83
C ALA A 202 2.86 -0.74 24.23
N LEU A 203 2.13 -1.13 25.25
CA LEU A 203 2.52 -0.95 26.64
C LEU A 203 2.76 -2.31 27.29
N LEU A 204 3.84 -2.44 28.05
CA LEU A 204 4.14 -3.58 28.93
C LEU A 204 3.86 -3.17 30.38
N CYS A 205 3.06 -3.98 31.07
CA CYS A 205 2.76 -3.83 32.49
C CYS A 205 3.01 -5.14 33.24
N SER A 206 3.27 -5.03 34.52
CA SER A 206 3.29 -6.15 35.48
C SER A 206 2.57 -5.75 36.74
N ASP A 207 1.64 -6.59 37.25
CA ASP A 207 0.85 -6.33 38.44
C ASP A 207 0.23 -4.93 38.57
N GLY A 208 -0.23 -4.41 37.42
CA GLY A 208 -0.84 -3.07 37.31
C GLY A 208 0.17 -1.91 37.21
N GLU A 209 1.46 -2.16 37.36
CA GLU A 209 2.51 -1.15 37.19
C GLU A 209 2.94 -1.04 35.72
N LEU A 210 3.05 0.17 35.21
CA LEU A 210 3.52 0.45 33.87
C LEU A 210 5.04 0.31 33.84
N LEU A 211 5.57 -0.53 32.94
CA LEU A 211 7.01 -0.78 32.84
C LEU A 211 7.64 -0.13 31.62
N ALA A 212 7.11 -0.39 30.42
CA ALA A 212 7.75 0.08 29.20
C ALA A 212 6.75 0.37 28.09
N TRP A 213 6.98 1.47 27.38
CA TRP A 213 6.34 1.83 26.13
C TRP A 213 7.19 1.39 24.95
N PHE A 214 6.59 0.70 24.01
CA PHE A 214 7.18 0.37 22.71
C PHE A 214 6.56 1.27 21.67
N ILE A 215 7.37 2.15 21.10
CA ILE A 215 6.96 3.09 20.06
C ILE A 215 7.37 2.48 18.71
N LEU A 216 6.39 2.28 17.84
CA LEU A 216 6.56 1.63 16.55
C LEU A 216 6.26 2.62 15.43
N ALA A 217 7.07 2.55 14.39
CA ALA A 217 6.87 3.32 13.18
C ALA A 217 6.53 2.42 11.99
N ASP A 218 5.66 2.91 11.12
CA ASP A 218 5.43 2.30 9.83
C ASP A 218 6.67 2.52 8.94
N ARG A 219 7.20 1.46 8.38
CA ARG A 219 8.32 1.56 7.46
C ARG A 219 7.83 2.03 6.09
N THR A 220 8.26 3.20 5.67
CA THR A 220 7.98 3.69 4.32
C THR A 220 8.71 2.82 3.29
N ARG A 221 8.03 2.45 2.19
CA ARG A 221 8.67 1.71 1.09
C ARG A 221 9.79 2.52 0.48
N ALA A 222 10.89 1.87 0.12
CA ALA A 222 12.12 2.51 -0.36
C ALA A 222 11.88 3.49 -1.53
N HIS A 223 10.94 3.18 -2.43
CA HIS A 223 10.68 3.99 -3.62
C HIS A 223 9.42 4.88 -3.50
N ALA A 224 8.73 4.91 -2.36
CA ALA A 224 7.53 5.71 -2.18
C ALA A 224 7.81 7.22 -2.34
N SER A 225 8.88 7.71 -1.72
CA SER A 225 9.30 9.12 -1.82
C SER A 225 9.66 9.50 -3.26
N ASP A 226 10.36 8.63 -3.98
CA ASP A 226 10.78 8.90 -5.35
C ASP A 226 9.60 8.91 -6.30
N LEU A 227 8.63 8.02 -6.10
CA LEU A 227 7.37 8.01 -6.85
C LEU A 227 6.59 9.32 -6.66
N ILE A 228 6.40 9.75 -5.41
CA ILE A 228 5.68 11.00 -5.11
C ILE A 228 6.39 12.20 -5.75
N LYS A 229 7.71 12.30 -5.63
CA LYS A 229 8.50 13.37 -6.26
C LYS A 229 8.38 13.36 -7.79
N ALA A 230 8.38 12.18 -8.41
CA ALA A 230 8.21 12.05 -9.85
C ALA A 230 6.83 12.56 -10.30
N LEU A 231 5.75 12.18 -9.60
CA LEU A 231 4.39 12.64 -9.91
C LEU A 231 4.25 14.16 -9.73
N GLN A 232 4.81 14.73 -8.66
CA GLN A 232 4.82 16.17 -8.41
C GLN A 232 5.61 16.94 -9.48
N LYS A 233 6.73 16.38 -9.95
CA LYS A 233 7.52 16.96 -11.06
C LYS A 233 6.72 17.00 -12.36
N ASP A 234 5.89 15.98 -12.59
CA ASP A 234 4.98 15.92 -13.75
C ASP A 234 3.69 16.74 -13.52
N GLN A 235 3.67 17.60 -12.49
CA GLN A 235 2.54 18.49 -12.14
C GLN A 235 1.24 17.72 -11.84
N ARG A 236 1.35 16.47 -11.33
CA ARG A 236 0.21 15.67 -10.90
C ARG A 236 -0.09 15.96 -9.43
N GLU A 237 -1.37 16.03 -9.10
CA GLU A 237 -1.82 16.17 -7.73
C GLU A 237 -1.69 14.83 -7.01
N VAL A 238 -1.14 14.85 -5.79
CA VAL A 238 -0.99 13.66 -4.96
C VAL A 238 -1.75 13.85 -3.66
N VAL A 239 -2.68 12.95 -3.38
CA VAL A 239 -3.54 12.95 -2.18
C VAL A 239 -3.23 11.71 -1.36
N LEU A 240 -3.01 11.90 -0.06
CA LEU A 240 -2.87 10.81 0.90
C LEU A 240 -4.23 10.53 1.55
N ILE A 241 -4.69 9.28 1.45
CA ILE A 241 -5.88 8.80 2.15
C ILE A 241 -5.38 7.96 3.34
N SER A 242 -5.75 8.34 4.55
CA SER A 242 -5.40 7.60 5.76
C SER A 242 -6.63 7.45 6.64
N GLY A 243 -6.81 6.26 7.23
CA GLY A 243 -7.81 6.01 8.26
C GLY A 243 -7.35 6.48 9.65
N ASP A 244 -6.10 6.95 9.78
CA ASP A 244 -5.61 7.51 11.05
C ASP A 244 -6.38 8.81 11.34
N LYS A 245 -6.75 9.01 12.60
CA LYS A 245 -7.35 10.26 13.04
C LYS A 245 -6.35 11.37 12.73
N SER A 246 -6.68 12.23 11.77
CA SER A 246 -5.99 13.49 11.61
C SER A 246 -6.34 14.34 12.82
N ASP A 247 -5.44 14.47 13.76
CA ASP A 247 -5.50 15.58 14.69
C ASP A 247 -5.21 16.84 13.86
N VAL A 248 -6.28 17.59 13.60
CA VAL A 248 -6.27 18.91 12.98
C VAL A 248 -5.63 19.90 13.94
#